data_1119649d086bb63b7f67c102e07ff9dc
#
_entry.id   1119649d086bb63b7f67c102e07ff9dc
#
_cell.length_a   1.000
_cell.length_b   1.000
_cell.length_c   1.000
_cell.angle_alpha   90.00
_cell.angle_beta   90.00
_cell.angle_gamma   90.00
#
_symmetry.space_group_name_H-M   'P 1'
#
loop_
_entity.id
_entity.type
_entity.pdbx_description
1 polymer ?
#
loop_
_entity_poly.entity_id
_entity_poly.type
_entity_poly.pdbx_seq_one_letter_code
_entity_poly.pdbx_strand_id
1 'polypeptide(L)'
;LDQCESSKGGTIQSWLWQVPGFRRWRVTRLDAGESLQVLNSVAYPEYSHDHPLMGVDLLWFGARQKLVAVLDFQPLVQEDHYIEQHLSGLRALHDRFPDLSGEETMRSFDPNQYFSPWLLFCRGDAEQAELSLPTAYSSFLQAYWAMHDASVSAGSTIPADTVRQLQQDYNTYSAERDPAHG
;
A
#
# COMPACT_ATOMS: atom_id res chain seq x y z
N LEU A 1 5.39 -14.01 14.26
CA LEU A 1 4.48 -14.63 13.31
C LEU A 1 3.19 -15.00 14.03
N ASP A 2 2.10 -14.36 13.69
CA ASP A 2 0.77 -14.76 14.14
C ASP A 2 0.09 -15.55 13.03
N GLN A 3 -0.45 -16.72 13.37
CA GLN A 3 -1.17 -17.57 12.44
C GLN A 3 -2.51 -17.94 13.05
N CYS A 4 -3.59 -17.81 12.27
CA CYS A 4 -4.90 -18.31 12.64
C CYS A 4 -5.58 -19.00 11.45
N GLU A 5 -6.50 -19.91 11.74
CA GLU A 5 -7.35 -20.53 10.74
C GLU A 5 -8.72 -19.87 10.77
N SER A 6 -9.22 -19.54 9.60
CA SER A 6 -10.58 -19.03 9.45
C SER A 6 -11.59 -20.17 9.59
N SER A 7 -12.75 -19.91 10.21
CA SER A 7 -13.89 -20.85 10.26
C SER A 7 -14.41 -21.27 8.87
N LYS A 8 -13.96 -20.59 7.81
CA LYS A 8 -14.27 -20.89 6.40
C LYS A 8 -13.15 -21.64 5.67
N GLY A 9 -12.16 -22.19 6.41
CA GLY A 9 -11.10 -23.02 5.84
C GLY A 9 -9.93 -22.27 5.22
N GLY A 10 -9.77 -20.96 5.50
CA GLY A 10 -8.62 -20.19 5.07
C GLY A 10 -7.55 -20.04 6.15
N THR A 11 -6.30 -19.87 5.76
CA THR A 11 -5.16 -19.59 6.65
C THR A 11 -4.77 -18.13 6.54
N ILE A 12 -4.62 -17.46 7.70
CA ILE A 12 -4.09 -16.11 7.79
C ILE A 12 -2.75 -16.17 8.49
N GLN A 13 -1.73 -15.57 7.88
CA GLN A 13 -0.39 -15.41 8.44
C GLN A 13 -0.01 -13.95 8.42
N SER A 14 0.50 -13.43 9.53
CA SER A 14 0.95 -12.05 9.63
C SER A 14 2.36 -11.98 10.19
N TRP A 15 3.21 -11.22 9.53
CA TRP A 15 4.59 -10.97 9.94
C TRP A 15 4.75 -9.48 10.26
N LEU A 16 5.44 -9.22 11.34
CA LEU A 16 5.87 -7.88 11.70
C LEU A 16 7.40 -7.83 11.60
N TRP A 17 7.89 -6.98 10.72
CA TRP A 17 9.31 -6.83 10.46
C TRP A 17 9.86 -5.61 11.17
N GLN A 18 11.04 -5.76 11.76
CA GLN A 18 11.87 -4.65 12.22
C GLN A 18 12.85 -4.28 11.10
N VAL A 19 12.69 -3.10 10.57
CA VAL A 19 13.48 -2.57 9.45
C VAL A 19 13.99 -1.19 9.86
N PRO A 20 15.29 -0.87 9.70
CA PRO A 20 15.80 0.47 9.99
C PRO A 20 15.01 1.55 9.25
N GLY A 21 14.67 2.65 9.93
CA GLY A 21 13.86 3.73 9.38
C GLY A 21 12.34 3.50 9.42
N PHE A 22 11.90 2.29 9.80
CA PHE A 22 10.48 1.96 9.93
C PHE A 22 10.15 1.55 11.37
N ARG A 23 9.16 2.21 11.95
CA ARG A 23 8.63 1.80 13.26
C ARG A 23 7.82 0.51 13.19
N ARG A 24 7.28 0.20 12.00
CA ARG A 24 6.44 -0.97 11.77
C ARG A 24 6.37 -1.29 10.28
N TRP A 25 6.65 -2.53 9.92
CA TRP A 25 6.33 -3.08 8.61
C TRP A 25 5.58 -4.39 8.79
N ARG A 26 4.30 -4.39 8.44
CA ARG A 26 3.44 -5.57 8.52
C ARG A 26 3.23 -6.13 7.13
N VAL A 27 3.34 -7.44 7.02
CA VAL A 27 2.91 -8.22 5.84
C VAL A 27 1.90 -9.25 6.32
N THR A 28 0.75 -9.30 5.70
CA THR A 28 -0.31 -10.27 6.00
C THR A 28 -0.66 -11.03 4.72
N ARG A 29 -0.67 -12.34 4.81
CA ARG A 29 -1.14 -13.23 3.75
C ARG A 29 -2.38 -13.96 4.23
N LEU A 30 -3.44 -13.96 3.42
CA LEU A 30 -4.58 -14.84 3.55
C LEU A 30 -4.58 -15.81 2.37
N ASP A 31 -4.80 -17.08 2.66
CA ASP A 31 -4.92 -18.14 1.66
C ASP A 31 -6.19 -18.95 1.94
N ALA A 32 -7.19 -18.78 1.10
CA ALA A 32 -8.43 -19.53 1.09
C ALA A 32 -8.58 -20.35 -0.22
N GLY A 33 -7.45 -20.85 -0.72
CA GLY A 33 -7.38 -21.62 -1.96
C GLY A 33 -7.86 -20.82 -3.16
N GLU A 34 -8.63 -21.45 -4.02
CA GLU A 34 -9.16 -20.83 -5.25
C GLU A 34 -10.22 -19.74 -4.99
N SER A 35 -10.80 -19.66 -3.79
CA SER A 35 -11.83 -18.66 -3.52
C SER A 35 -11.22 -17.26 -3.36
N LEU A 36 -10.10 -17.15 -2.64
CA LEU A 36 -9.45 -15.87 -2.38
C LEU A 36 -8.02 -16.07 -1.87
N GLN A 37 -7.08 -15.32 -2.43
CA GLN A 37 -5.75 -15.12 -1.87
C GLN A 37 -5.51 -13.62 -1.70
N VAL A 38 -4.96 -13.22 -0.56
CA VAL A 38 -4.65 -11.82 -0.26
C VAL A 38 -3.19 -11.68 0.16
N LEU A 39 -2.53 -10.66 -0.36
CA LEU A 39 -1.29 -10.12 0.18
C LEU A 39 -1.53 -8.65 0.52
N ASN A 40 -1.49 -8.34 1.81
CA ASN A 40 -1.54 -6.97 2.30
C ASN A 40 -0.21 -6.62 2.95
N SER A 41 0.35 -5.47 2.62
CA SER A 41 1.58 -4.97 3.23
C SER A 41 1.49 -3.48 3.49
N VAL A 42 1.80 -3.08 4.72
CA VAL A 42 1.85 -1.68 5.12
C VAL A 42 3.14 -1.42 5.87
N ALA A 43 3.92 -0.45 5.37
CA ALA A 43 5.12 0.03 6.05
C ALA A 43 4.90 1.45 6.58
N TYR A 44 5.17 1.63 7.87
CA TYR A 44 5.07 2.90 8.58
C TYR A 44 6.48 3.41 8.86
N PRO A 45 6.89 4.54 8.28
CA PRO A 45 8.15 5.18 8.65
C PRO A 45 8.19 5.54 10.14
N GLU A 46 9.39 5.68 10.69
CA GLU A 46 9.56 6.27 12.01
C GLU A 46 9.03 7.71 12.03
N TYR A 47 8.61 8.18 13.19
CA TYR A 47 8.03 9.52 13.33
C TYR A 47 9.02 10.65 13.04
N SER A 48 10.32 10.33 13.03
CA SER A 48 11.39 11.24 12.61
C SER A 48 11.47 11.46 11.09
N HIS A 49 10.67 10.73 10.31
CA HIS A 49 10.64 10.78 8.85
C HIS A 49 9.22 11.13 8.39
N ASP A 50 9.10 12.12 7.53
CA ASP A 50 7.83 12.61 7.01
C ASP A 50 7.46 12.06 5.62
N HIS A 51 8.17 11.05 5.12
CA HIS A 51 7.82 10.45 3.84
C HIS A 51 6.56 9.56 3.93
N PRO A 52 5.92 9.25 2.78
CA PRO A 52 4.69 8.47 2.70
C PRO A 52 4.77 7.08 3.34
N LEU A 53 3.62 6.55 3.77
CA LEU A 53 3.49 5.15 4.08
C LEU A 53 3.54 4.32 2.78
N MET A 54 4.00 3.08 2.86
CA MET A 54 3.82 2.13 1.76
C MET A 54 2.52 1.36 1.97
N GLY A 55 1.65 1.36 0.99
CA GLY A 55 0.43 0.56 0.98
C GLY A 55 0.41 -0.42 -0.19
N VAL A 56 0.22 -1.70 0.10
CA VAL A 56 0.03 -2.77 -0.88
C VAL A 56 -1.18 -3.60 -0.48
N ASP A 57 -2.09 -3.80 -1.41
CA ASP A 57 -3.22 -4.70 -1.24
C ASP A 57 -3.49 -5.44 -2.55
N LEU A 58 -3.22 -6.75 -2.55
CA LEU A 58 -3.38 -7.61 -3.71
C LEU A 58 -4.37 -8.72 -3.35
N LEU A 59 -5.48 -8.79 -4.09
CA LEU A 59 -6.51 -9.80 -3.92
C LEU A 59 -6.65 -10.59 -5.23
N TRP A 60 -6.49 -11.90 -5.14
CA TRP A 60 -6.71 -12.81 -6.25
C TRP A 60 -7.90 -13.72 -5.97
N PHE A 61 -8.88 -13.68 -6.84
CA PHE A 61 -10.06 -14.54 -6.83
C PHE A 61 -9.89 -15.63 -7.88
N GLY A 62 -9.21 -16.73 -7.54
CA GLY A 62 -8.80 -17.78 -8.48
C GLY A 62 -9.95 -18.39 -9.26
N ALA A 63 -11.05 -18.76 -8.58
CA ALA A 63 -12.25 -19.32 -9.23
C ALA A 63 -12.90 -18.38 -10.27
N ARG A 64 -12.65 -17.07 -10.17
CA ARG A 64 -13.18 -16.03 -11.08
C ARG A 64 -12.14 -15.48 -12.03
N GLN A 65 -10.87 -15.86 -11.87
CA GLN A 65 -9.72 -15.28 -12.59
C GLN A 65 -9.72 -13.74 -12.52
N LYS A 66 -9.94 -13.19 -11.31
CA LYS A 66 -10.03 -11.74 -11.08
C LYS A 66 -8.98 -11.28 -10.09
N LEU A 67 -8.34 -10.16 -10.44
CA LEU A 67 -7.37 -9.43 -9.64
C LEU A 67 -7.99 -8.13 -9.13
N VAL A 68 -7.73 -7.80 -7.87
CA VAL A 68 -7.77 -6.42 -7.36
C VAL A 68 -6.37 -6.09 -6.86
N ALA A 69 -5.78 -5.02 -7.37
CA ALA A 69 -4.45 -4.60 -6.96
C ALA A 69 -4.44 -3.11 -6.59
N VAL A 70 -3.83 -2.81 -5.46
CA VAL A 70 -3.54 -1.45 -4.98
C VAL A 70 -2.07 -1.39 -4.61
N LEU A 71 -1.31 -0.49 -5.24
CA LEU A 71 0.07 -0.15 -4.87
C LEU A 71 0.14 1.38 -4.72
N ASP A 72 0.48 1.86 -3.55
CA ASP A 72 0.48 3.29 -3.29
C ASP A 72 1.59 3.75 -2.33
N PHE A 73 2.10 4.95 -2.55
CA PHE A 73 2.83 5.74 -1.57
C PHE A 73 1.80 6.68 -0.93
N GLN A 74 1.25 6.25 0.19
CA GLN A 74 0.16 6.93 0.86
C GLN A 74 0.68 8.21 1.54
N PRO A 75 0.36 9.39 1.01
CA PRO A 75 0.91 10.64 1.50
C PRO A 75 0.38 10.97 2.90
N LEU A 76 1.24 11.51 3.75
CA LEU A 76 0.82 12.01 5.06
C LEU A 76 -0.02 13.28 4.94
N VAL A 77 0.27 14.09 3.93
CA VAL A 77 -0.41 15.36 3.62
C VAL A 77 -0.60 15.48 2.10
N GLN A 78 -1.60 16.27 1.68
CA GLN A 78 -2.01 16.37 0.27
C GLN A 78 -1.54 17.69 -0.39
N GLU A 79 -0.58 18.38 0.22
CA GLU A 79 0.00 19.59 -0.36
C GLU A 79 0.86 19.29 -1.59
N ASP A 80 0.74 20.09 -2.64
CA ASP A 80 1.41 19.90 -3.92
C ASP A 80 2.92 19.71 -3.77
N HIS A 81 3.58 20.54 -2.92
CA HIS A 81 5.02 20.44 -2.73
C HIS A 81 5.45 19.12 -2.09
N TYR A 82 4.65 18.55 -1.17
CA TYR A 82 4.91 17.26 -0.56
C TYR A 82 4.75 16.14 -1.59
N ILE A 83 3.68 16.20 -2.37
CA ILE A 83 3.39 15.26 -3.45
C ILE A 83 4.51 15.25 -4.48
N GLU A 84 4.96 16.42 -4.94
CA GLU A 84 6.08 16.54 -5.88
C GLU A 84 7.40 15.99 -5.31
N GLN A 85 7.66 16.27 -4.04
CA GLN A 85 8.89 15.84 -3.37
C GLN A 85 8.98 14.31 -3.24
N HIS A 86 7.89 13.65 -2.84
CA HIS A 86 7.94 12.25 -2.41
C HIS A 86 7.36 11.25 -3.43
N LEU A 87 6.48 11.69 -4.33
CA LEU A 87 5.71 10.76 -5.16
C LEU A 87 6.14 10.70 -6.63
N SER A 88 7.21 11.38 -7.03
CA SER A 88 7.68 11.39 -8.42
C SER A 88 7.99 9.99 -8.97
N GLY A 89 8.55 9.10 -8.14
CA GLY A 89 8.80 7.70 -8.50
C GLY A 89 7.52 6.91 -8.75
N LEU A 90 6.48 7.14 -7.95
CA LEU A 90 5.17 6.50 -8.14
C LEU A 90 4.47 7.03 -9.40
N ARG A 91 4.56 8.32 -9.68
CA ARG A 91 4.06 8.92 -10.92
C ARG A 91 4.66 8.24 -12.16
N ALA A 92 5.98 8.05 -12.16
CA ALA A 92 6.66 7.36 -13.26
C ALA A 92 6.17 5.91 -13.45
N LEU A 93 5.80 5.22 -12.36
CA LEU A 93 5.21 3.87 -12.43
C LEU A 93 3.78 3.90 -12.94
N HIS A 94 2.97 4.84 -12.48
CA HIS A 94 1.61 5.05 -12.96
C HIS A 94 1.57 5.25 -14.48
N ASP A 95 2.48 6.09 -15.00
CA ASP A 95 2.58 6.34 -16.45
C ASP A 95 3.11 5.10 -17.23
N ARG A 96 3.96 4.28 -16.59
CA ARG A 96 4.55 3.08 -17.20
C ARG A 96 3.61 1.88 -17.24
N PHE A 97 2.69 1.76 -16.30
CA PHE A 97 1.77 0.64 -16.15
C PHE A 97 0.30 1.09 -16.25
N PRO A 98 -0.14 1.60 -17.42
CA PRO A 98 -1.50 2.12 -17.59
C PRO A 98 -2.58 1.06 -17.41
N ASP A 99 -2.28 -0.21 -17.63
CA ASP A 99 -3.17 -1.35 -17.38
C ASP A 99 -3.38 -1.67 -15.89
N LEU A 100 -2.54 -1.13 -15.02
CA LEU A 100 -2.69 -1.18 -13.56
C LEU A 100 -3.13 0.17 -12.96
N SER A 101 -3.39 1.18 -13.77
CA SER A 101 -3.67 2.56 -13.36
C SER A 101 -5.05 3.01 -13.88
N GLY A 102 -6.06 2.16 -13.67
CA GLY A 102 -7.43 2.41 -14.14
C GLY A 102 -8.12 3.56 -13.42
N GLU A 103 -9.12 4.18 -14.09
CA GLU A 103 -9.98 5.22 -13.50
C GLU A 103 -11.04 4.65 -12.54
N GLU A 104 -10.85 3.46 -12.02
CA GLU A 104 -11.82 2.82 -11.15
C GLU A 104 -11.86 3.46 -9.76
N THR A 105 -13.06 3.70 -9.26
CA THR A 105 -13.25 4.24 -7.91
C THR A 105 -13.20 3.14 -6.85
N MET A 106 -12.44 3.36 -5.80
CA MET A 106 -12.49 2.53 -4.59
C MET A 106 -13.84 2.75 -3.87
N ARG A 107 -14.52 1.64 -3.54
CA ARG A 107 -15.88 1.73 -2.94
C ARG A 107 -15.88 2.13 -1.47
N SER A 108 -14.82 1.80 -0.74
CA SER A 108 -14.78 1.90 0.71
C SER A 108 -13.89 3.04 1.22
N PHE A 109 -13.08 3.64 0.35
CA PHE A 109 -12.12 4.67 0.72
C PHE A 109 -12.34 5.94 -0.09
N ASP A 110 -12.16 7.09 0.54
CA ASP A 110 -12.07 8.37 -0.17
C ASP A 110 -10.67 8.50 -0.79
N PRO A 111 -10.55 8.47 -2.13
CA PRO A 111 -9.24 8.55 -2.78
C PRO A 111 -8.52 9.88 -2.54
N ASN A 112 -9.25 10.95 -2.18
CA ASN A 112 -8.65 12.27 -1.97
C ASN A 112 -8.09 12.48 -0.55
N GLN A 113 -8.28 11.54 0.36
CA GLN A 113 -7.91 11.74 1.75
C GLN A 113 -6.53 11.15 2.09
N TYR A 114 -6.27 9.90 1.69
CA TYR A 114 -5.05 9.18 2.08
C TYR A 114 -4.34 8.48 0.93
N PHE A 115 -4.88 8.57 -0.29
CA PHE A 115 -4.26 7.98 -1.46
C PHE A 115 -3.54 9.04 -2.29
N SER A 116 -2.50 8.59 -2.98
CA SER A 116 -1.81 9.47 -3.92
C SER A 116 -2.63 9.68 -5.19
N PRO A 117 -2.40 10.78 -5.92
CA PRO A 117 -3.02 10.99 -7.23
C PRO A 117 -2.51 10.00 -8.29
N TRP A 118 -1.45 9.25 -8.00
CA TRP A 118 -0.81 8.30 -8.92
C TRP A 118 -0.80 6.87 -8.39
N LEU A 119 -1.75 6.53 -7.54
CA LEU A 119 -1.85 5.15 -7.08
C LEU A 119 -2.08 4.19 -8.28
N LEU A 120 -1.46 3.02 -8.25
CA LEU A 120 -1.80 1.95 -9.15
C LEU A 120 -2.98 1.20 -8.54
N PHE A 121 -4.14 1.32 -9.18
CA PHE A 121 -5.35 0.61 -8.78
C PHE A 121 -6.02 -0.01 -9.98
N CYS A 122 -6.15 -1.32 -9.97
CA CYS A 122 -6.87 -2.03 -11.04
C CYS A 122 -7.79 -3.11 -10.50
N ARG A 123 -8.83 -3.40 -11.28
CA ARG A 123 -9.63 -4.62 -11.22
C ARG A 123 -9.40 -5.37 -12.53
N GLY A 124 -8.36 -6.18 -12.52
CA GLY A 124 -7.87 -6.91 -13.66
C GLY A 124 -8.31 -8.37 -13.69
N ASP A 125 -7.64 -9.13 -14.51
CA ASP A 125 -7.79 -10.56 -14.66
C ASP A 125 -6.43 -11.28 -14.63
N ALA A 126 -6.36 -12.49 -15.15
CA ALA A 126 -5.15 -13.30 -15.17
C ALA A 126 -4.02 -12.64 -15.99
N GLU A 127 -4.33 -11.91 -17.04
CA GLU A 127 -3.31 -11.26 -17.88
C GLU A 127 -2.55 -10.21 -17.10
N GLN A 128 -3.24 -9.29 -16.40
CA GLN A 128 -2.59 -8.30 -15.53
C GLN A 128 -1.85 -8.97 -14.38
N ALA A 129 -2.43 -10.01 -13.77
CA ALA A 129 -1.83 -10.71 -12.63
C ALA A 129 -0.50 -11.38 -12.98
N GLU A 130 -0.39 -11.96 -14.18
CA GLU A 130 0.78 -12.75 -14.61
C GLU A 130 1.83 -11.91 -15.32
N LEU A 131 1.45 -10.94 -16.14
CA LEU A 131 2.36 -10.20 -17.00
C LEU A 131 2.79 -8.85 -16.41
N SER A 132 1.85 -8.03 -15.96
CA SER A 132 2.14 -6.66 -15.55
C SER A 132 2.48 -6.54 -14.07
N LEU A 133 1.68 -7.16 -13.20
CA LEU A 133 1.79 -6.98 -11.75
C LEU A 133 3.16 -7.38 -11.17
N PRO A 134 3.83 -8.50 -11.55
CA PRO A 134 5.12 -8.86 -10.95
C PRO A 134 6.21 -7.81 -11.23
N THR A 135 6.24 -7.28 -12.45
CA THR A 135 7.20 -6.24 -12.84
C THR A 135 6.87 -4.91 -12.20
N ALA A 136 5.59 -4.53 -12.14
CA ALA A 136 5.12 -3.32 -11.49
C ALA A 136 5.41 -3.36 -10.00
N TYR A 137 5.12 -4.47 -9.32
CA TYR A 137 5.38 -4.64 -7.89
C TYR A 137 6.87 -4.54 -7.55
N SER A 138 7.74 -5.20 -8.33
CA SER A 138 9.18 -5.08 -8.15
C SER A 138 9.68 -3.64 -8.34
N SER A 139 9.19 -2.96 -9.39
CA SER A 139 9.54 -1.57 -9.65
C SER A 139 8.99 -0.62 -8.56
N PHE A 140 7.80 -0.90 -8.05
CA PHE A 140 7.18 -0.18 -6.94
C PHE A 140 8.02 -0.24 -5.66
N LEU A 141 8.48 -1.43 -5.28
CA LEU A 141 9.36 -1.59 -4.12
C LEU A 141 10.68 -0.82 -4.30
N GLN A 142 11.29 -0.91 -5.49
CA GLN A 142 12.53 -0.17 -5.79
C GLN A 142 12.32 1.34 -5.71
N ALA A 143 11.23 1.86 -6.27
CA ALA A 143 10.91 3.28 -6.22
C ALA A 143 10.62 3.76 -4.78
N TYR A 144 9.92 2.94 -3.98
CA TYR A 144 9.68 3.25 -2.58
C TYR A 144 10.98 3.34 -1.77
N TRP A 145 11.90 2.38 -1.94
CA TRP A 145 13.20 2.41 -1.28
C TRP A 145 14.04 3.61 -1.72
N ALA A 146 14.06 3.94 -3.00
CA ALA A 146 14.79 5.13 -3.48
C ALA A 146 14.22 6.43 -2.87
N MET A 147 12.90 6.54 -2.77
CA MET A 147 12.23 7.67 -2.11
C MET A 147 12.57 7.70 -0.61
N HIS A 148 12.54 6.57 0.09
CA HIS A 148 12.90 6.46 1.50
C HIS A 148 14.33 6.96 1.75
N ASP A 149 15.30 6.45 1.00
CA ASP A 149 16.71 6.82 1.16
C ASP A 149 16.95 8.31 0.90
N ALA A 150 16.29 8.86 -0.12
CA ALA A 150 16.34 10.28 -0.41
C ALA A 150 15.76 11.13 0.72
N SER A 151 14.60 10.73 1.26
CA SER A 151 13.91 11.43 2.36
C SER A 151 14.71 11.38 3.66
N VAL A 152 15.28 10.22 4.00
CA VAL A 152 16.15 10.08 5.17
C VAL A 152 17.38 10.98 5.06
N SER A 153 17.96 11.09 3.86
CA SER A 153 19.14 11.94 3.59
C SER A 153 18.81 13.43 3.65
N ALA A 154 17.62 13.82 3.22
CA ALA A 154 17.16 15.22 3.23
C ALA A 154 16.74 15.70 4.62
N GLY A 155 16.29 14.79 5.49
CA GLY A 155 15.67 15.10 6.77
C GLY A 155 14.20 15.48 6.65
N SER A 156 13.47 15.37 7.76
CA SER A 156 12.04 15.68 7.83
C SER A 156 11.76 17.18 7.85
N THR A 157 10.75 17.60 7.10
CA THR A 157 10.22 18.98 7.11
C THR A 157 9.01 19.11 8.05
N ILE A 158 8.37 18.00 8.41
CA ILE A 158 7.23 17.94 9.32
C ILE A 158 7.72 17.50 10.70
N PRO A 159 7.31 18.19 11.77
CA PRO A 159 7.68 17.80 13.14
C PRO A 159 7.22 16.38 13.49
N ALA A 160 8.05 15.63 14.24
CA ALA A 160 7.79 14.22 14.58
C ALA A 160 6.44 13.98 15.29
N ASP A 161 6.00 14.92 16.16
CA ASP A 161 4.70 14.79 16.82
C ASP A 161 3.53 14.96 15.84
N THR A 162 3.69 15.81 14.83
CA THR A 162 2.72 15.96 13.73
C THR A 162 2.69 14.70 12.88
N VAL A 163 3.85 14.14 12.50
CA VAL A 163 3.92 12.86 11.76
C VAL A 163 3.24 11.74 12.55
N ARG A 164 3.45 11.69 13.86
CA ARG A 164 2.78 10.72 14.74
C ARG A 164 1.25 10.84 14.66
N GLN A 165 0.74 12.06 14.77
CA GLN A 165 -0.70 12.32 14.71
C GLN A 165 -1.28 11.92 13.34
N LEU A 166 -0.65 12.31 12.25
CA LEU A 166 -1.08 11.98 10.89
C LEU A 166 -1.13 10.45 10.65
N GLN A 167 -0.13 9.71 11.13
CA GLN A 167 -0.13 8.25 11.04
C GLN A 167 -1.21 7.60 11.94
N GLN A 168 -1.54 8.20 13.09
CA GLN A 168 -2.63 7.73 13.95
C GLN A 168 -3.99 7.97 13.29
N ASP A 169 -4.19 9.14 12.69
CA ASP A 169 -5.42 9.48 11.98
C ASP A 169 -5.63 8.53 10.79
N TYR A 170 -4.57 8.24 10.03
CA TYR A 170 -4.62 7.20 8.97
C TYR A 170 -5.04 5.83 9.53
N ASN A 171 -4.46 5.38 10.65
CA ASN A 171 -4.82 4.11 11.26
C ASN A 171 -6.29 4.05 11.66
N THR A 172 -6.81 5.12 12.27
CA THR A 172 -8.21 5.23 12.66
C THR A 172 -9.12 5.16 11.44
N TYR A 173 -8.81 5.97 10.42
CA TYR A 173 -9.54 5.98 9.16
C TYR A 173 -9.58 4.59 8.49
N SER A 174 -8.44 3.91 8.41
CA SER A 174 -8.34 2.59 7.80
C SER A 174 -9.12 1.53 8.59
N ALA A 175 -9.02 1.57 9.93
CA ALA A 175 -9.74 0.61 10.78
C ALA A 175 -11.27 0.74 10.68
N GLU A 176 -11.78 1.98 10.58
CA GLU A 176 -13.22 2.24 10.43
C GLU A 176 -13.80 1.76 9.09
N ARG A 177 -12.97 1.62 8.07
CA ARG A 177 -13.37 1.28 6.70
C ARG A 177 -13.00 -0.12 6.27
N ASP A 178 -12.23 -0.83 7.09
CA ASP A 178 -11.91 -2.23 6.83
C ASP A 178 -13.17 -3.09 7.00
N PRO A 179 -13.68 -3.72 5.92
CA PRO A 179 -14.87 -4.56 5.99
C PRO A 179 -14.71 -5.81 6.87
N ALA A 180 -13.49 -6.12 7.30
CA ALA A 180 -13.23 -7.20 8.25
C ALA A 180 -13.58 -6.83 9.69
N HIS A 181 -13.84 -5.54 9.98
CA HIS A 181 -14.20 -5.02 11.30
C HIS A 181 -15.70 -4.70 11.44
N GLY A 182 -16.50 -4.96 10.41
CA GLY A 182 -17.95 -4.77 10.37
C GLY A 182 -18.73 -6.08 10.52
#